data_b6592251aeb0a598d82ec0cf99aee68a
#
_entry.id   b6592251aeb0a598d82ec0cf99aee68a
#
_cell.length_a   1.000
_cell.length_b   1.000
_cell.length_c   1.000
_cell.angle_alpha   90.00
_cell.angle_beta   90.00
_cell.angle_gamma   90.00
#
_symmetry.space_group_name_H-M   'P 1'
#
loop_
_entity.id
_entity.type
_entity.pdbx_description
1 polymer ?
#
loop_
_entity_poly.entity_id
_entity_poly.type
_entity_poly.pdbx_seq_one_letter_code
_entity_poly.pdbx_strand_id
1 'polypeptide(L)'
;MEAIELIKVHPPVVHFAIALPVALLVIDLYYGFKKIQSDGLHALFTYLTVFAILGGTISGIVAHEPIEDILHQIPSFKIHEYLGLFLTPLFLALGFVRFLIDKKPVFRNVFAVLLVLLVILLFYQGSLGGKIVYEHLIKL
;
A
#
# COMPACT_ATOMS: atom_id res chain seq x y z
N MET A 1 16.37 -22.96 -7.21
CA MET A 1 16.35 -21.96 -6.09
C MET A 1 15.13 -21.13 -6.38
N GLU A 2 14.06 -21.49 -5.90
CA GLU A 2 13.60 -20.72 -6.69
C GLU A 2 12.21 -20.20 -6.38
N ALA A 3 11.17 -20.87 -6.46
CA ALA A 3 9.80 -20.45 -6.17
C ALA A 3 9.62 -20.02 -4.69
N ILE A 4 10.18 -20.81 -3.76
CA ILE A 4 10.10 -20.53 -2.32
C ILE A 4 10.84 -19.25 -1.91
N GLU A 5 11.96 -18.93 -2.57
CA GLU A 5 12.70 -17.69 -2.28
C GLU A 5 11.94 -16.45 -2.72
N LEU A 6 11.25 -16.50 -3.87
CA LEU A 6 10.42 -15.40 -4.36
C LEU A 6 9.23 -15.12 -3.42
N ILE A 7 8.59 -16.17 -2.90
CA ILE A 7 7.50 -16.04 -1.93
C ILE A 7 7.96 -15.33 -0.65
N LYS A 8 9.19 -15.61 -0.18
CA LYS A 8 9.75 -15.03 1.03
C LYS A 8 10.04 -13.52 0.92
N VAL A 9 10.20 -12.98 -0.29
CA VAL A 9 10.49 -11.55 -0.50
C VAL A 9 9.26 -10.67 -0.27
N HIS A 10 8.07 -11.15 -0.61
CA HIS A 10 6.85 -10.36 -0.54
C HIS A 10 6.50 -9.88 0.88
N PRO A 11 6.51 -10.72 1.95
CA PRO A 11 6.16 -10.27 3.29
C PRO A 11 7.01 -9.11 3.83
N PRO A 12 8.36 -9.12 3.75
CA PRO A 12 9.17 -7.97 4.15
C PRO A 12 8.82 -6.69 3.39
N VAL A 13 8.61 -6.78 2.08
CA VAL A 13 8.26 -5.60 1.25
C VAL A 13 6.91 -5.04 1.66
N VAL A 14 5.92 -5.89 1.95
CA VAL A 14 4.59 -5.47 2.41
C VAL A 14 4.64 -4.71 3.73
N HIS A 15 5.58 -5.00 4.62
CA HIS A 15 5.71 -4.22 5.86
C HIS A 15 6.01 -2.75 5.57
N PHE A 16 6.86 -2.45 4.58
CA PHE A 16 7.09 -1.06 4.15
C PHE A 16 5.87 -0.47 3.44
N ALA A 17 5.19 -1.26 2.61
CA ALA A 17 3.97 -0.85 1.92
C ALA A 17 2.80 -0.52 2.88
N ILE A 18 2.81 -1.02 4.11
CA ILE A 18 1.84 -0.67 5.15
C ILE A 18 2.38 0.45 6.05
N ALA A 19 3.63 0.35 6.51
CA ALA A 19 4.20 1.27 7.48
C ALA A 19 4.35 2.70 6.94
N LEU A 20 4.78 2.87 5.69
CA LEU A 20 4.99 4.20 5.11
C LEU A 20 3.69 4.98 4.88
N PRO A 21 2.59 4.41 4.35
CA PRO A 21 1.31 5.10 4.31
C PRO A 21 0.78 5.50 5.68
N VAL A 22 0.96 4.64 6.70
CA VAL A 22 0.57 4.98 8.09
C VAL A 22 1.41 6.12 8.63
N ALA A 23 2.74 6.08 8.45
CA ALA A 23 3.63 7.19 8.84
C ALA A 23 3.26 8.49 8.12
N LEU A 24 2.97 8.42 6.81
CA LEU A 24 2.49 9.58 6.04
C LEU A 24 1.17 10.12 6.60
N LEU A 25 0.23 9.25 6.96
CA LEU A 25 -1.04 9.66 7.56
C LEU A 25 -0.80 10.41 8.89
N VAL A 26 0.09 9.90 9.75
CA VAL A 26 0.45 10.57 11.01
C VAL A 26 1.06 11.95 10.75
N ILE A 27 1.99 12.05 9.80
CA ILE A 27 2.60 13.32 9.40
C ILE A 27 1.54 14.28 8.85
N ASP A 28 0.66 13.79 7.98
CA ASP A 28 -0.39 14.59 7.36
C ASP A 28 -1.37 15.14 8.38
N LEU A 29 -1.82 14.31 9.32
CA LEU A 29 -2.69 14.73 10.42
C LEU A 29 -1.99 15.73 11.35
N TYR A 30 -0.72 15.51 11.67
CA TYR A 30 0.07 16.46 12.46
C TYR A 30 0.18 17.81 11.77
N TYR A 31 0.46 17.83 10.46
CA TYR A 31 0.54 19.06 9.68
C TYR A 31 -0.82 19.80 9.63
N GLY A 32 -1.90 19.05 9.42
CA GLY A 32 -3.25 19.61 9.45
C GLY A 32 -3.62 20.21 10.81
N PHE A 33 -3.33 19.48 11.90
CA PHE A 33 -3.62 19.93 13.27
C PHE A 33 -2.80 21.16 13.66
N LYS A 34 -1.52 21.19 13.29
CA LYS A 34 -0.61 22.34 13.56
C LYS A 34 -0.73 23.46 12.53
N LYS A 35 -1.56 23.30 11.50
CA LYS A 35 -1.68 24.25 10.37
C LYS A 35 -0.34 24.53 9.66
N ILE A 36 0.51 23.53 9.60
CA ILE A 36 1.79 23.56 8.88
C ILE A 36 1.52 23.34 7.39
N GLN A 37 2.16 24.12 6.54
CA GLN A 37 2.10 23.89 5.10
C GLN A 37 2.87 22.62 4.71
N SER A 38 2.35 21.90 3.70
CA SER A 38 3.02 20.71 3.16
C SER A 38 4.36 21.10 2.53
N ASP A 39 5.43 20.55 3.06
CA ASP A 39 6.81 20.85 2.70
C ASP A 39 7.54 19.66 2.03
N GLY A 40 8.86 19.74 1.94
CA GLY A 40 9.71 18.70 1.38
C GLY A 40 9.64 17.38 2.14
N LEU A 41 9.46 17.40 3.46
CA LEU A 41 9.33 16.18 4.26
C LEU A 41 8.01 15.46 3.94
N HIS A 42 6.92 16.21 3.86
CA HIS A 42 5.62 15.68 3.46
C HIS A 42 5.68 15.08 2.04
N ALA A 43 6.36 15.75 1.10
CA ALA A 43 6.57 15.24 -0.26
C ALA A 43 7.40 13.96 -0.27
N LEU A 44 8.51 13.93 0.47
CA LEU A 44 9.38 12.76 0.59
C LEU A 44 8.60 11.54 1.07
N PHE A 45 7.86 11.65 2.17
CA PHE A 45 7.06 10.53 2.69
C PHE A 45 5.96 10.11 1.74
N THR A 46 5.35 11.05 1.00
CA THR A 46 4.36 10.70 -0.02
C THR A 46 4.97 9.84 -1.12
N TYR A 47 6.11 10.25 -1.68
CA TYR A 47 6.74 9.50 -2.77
C TYR A 47 7.36 8.18 -2.30
N LEU A 48 7.94 8.12 -1.09
CA LEU A 48 8.36 6.85 -0.49
C LEU A 48 7.18 5.89 -0.30
N THR A 49 6.02 6.40 0.10
CA THR A 49 4.77 5.62 0.18
C THR A 49 4.38 5.04 -1.18
N VAL A 50 4.38 5.86 -2.23
CA VAL A 50 4.07 5.41 -3.60
C VAL A 50 5.04 4.33 -4.05
N PHE A 51 6.35 4.51 -3.82
CA PHE A 51 7.35 3.50 -4.17
C PHE A 51 7.17 2.21 -3.39
N ALA A 52 6.84 2.26 -2.10
CA ALA A 52 6.61 1.08 -1.29
C ALA A 52 5.37 0.29 -1.76
N ILE A 53 4.30 0.99 -2.15
CA ILE A 53 3.10 0.35 -2.72
C ILE A 53 3.43 -0.33 -4.07
N LEU A 54 4.17 0.33 -4.95
CA LEU A 54 4.63 -0.27 -6.20
C LEU A 54 5.48 -1.52 -5.94
N GLY A 55 6.42 -1.45 -4.99
CA GLY A 55 7.22 -2.59 -4.58
C GLY A 55 6.38 -3.73 -4.01
N GLY A 56 5.38 -3.41 -3.18
CA GLY A 56 4.42 -4.38 -2.65
C GLY A 56 3.64 -5.10 -3.74
N THR A 57 3.14 -4.35 -4.73
CA THR A 57 2.39 -4.92 -5.86
C THR A 57 3.28 -5.80 -6.74
N ILE A 58 4.46 -5.31 -7.13
CA ILE A 58 5.40 -6.08 -7.96
C ILE A 58 5.84 -7.36 -7.24
N SER A 59 6.23 -7.25 -5.96
CA SER A 59 6.63 -8.44 -5.19
C SER A 59 5.48 -9.42 -4.99
N GLY A 60 4.24 -8.94 -4.89
CA GLY A 60 3.05 -9.79 -4.84
C GLY A 60 2.86 -10.59 -6.13
N ILE A 61 2.88 -9.93 -7.28
CA ILE A 61 2.75 -10.59 -8.59
C ILE A 61 3.82 -11.68 -8.73
N VAL A 62 5.08 -11.36 -8.43
CA VAL A 62 6.21 -12.31 -8.54
C VAL A 62 6.08 -13.45 -7.54
N ALA A 63 5.60 -13.21 -6.33
CA ALA A 63 5.44 -14.23 -5.30
C ALA A 63 4.25 -15.18 -5.56
N HIS A 64 3.22 -14.72 -6.28
CA HIS A 64 2.03 -15.53 -6.56
C HIS A 64 2.27 -16.56 -7.68
N GLU A 65 3.05 -16.21 -8.70
CA GLU A 65 3.28 -17.03 -9.89
C GLU A 65 3.59 -18.51 -9.57
N PRO A 66 4.52 -18.84 -8.65
CA PRO A 66 4.88 -20.23 -8.39
C PRO A 66 3.82 -21.09 -7.68
N ILE A 67 2.82 -20.44 -7.05
CA ILE A 67 1.79 -21.10 -6.23
C ILE A 67 0.38 -20.71 -6.65
N GLU A 68 0.22 -20.22 -7.86
CA GLU A 68 -1.06 -19.66 -8.36
C GLU A 68 -2.20 -20.68 -8.28
N ASP A 69 -1.97 -21.92 -8.64
CA ASP A 69 -2.96 -23.00 -8.58
C ASP A 69 -3.49 -23.24 -7.16
N ILE A 70 -2.63 -23.07 -6.15
CA ILE A 70 -3.01 -23.21 -4.73
C ILE A 70 -3.79 -21.96 -4.28
N LEU A 71 -3.30 -20.78 -4.65
CA LEU A 71 -3.88 -19.51 -4.24
C LEU A 71 -5.29 -19.32 -4.79
N HIS A 72 -5.55 -19.75 -6.03
CA HIS A 72 -6.88 -19.64 -6.64
C HIS A 72 -7.96 -20.49 -5.96
N GLN A 73 -7.57 -21.48 -5.15
CA GLN A 73 -8.50 -22.25 -4.32
C GLN A 73 -8.89 -21.52 -3.03
N ILE A 74 -8.20 -20.42 -2.68
CA ILE A 74 -8.46 -19.63 -1.48
C ILE A 74 -9.44 -18.50 -1.81
N PRO A 75 -10.66 -18.48 -1.25
CA PRO A 75 -11.67 -17.47 -1.62
C PRO A 75 -11.23 -16.02 -1.39
N SER A 76 -10.44 -15.76 -0.34
CA SER A 76 -9.94 -14.43 -0.01
C SER A 76 -8.81 -13.95 -0.94
N PHE A 77 -8.15 -14.85 -1.66
CA PHE A 77 -7.03 -14.51 -2.53
C PHE A 77 -7.45 -13.61 -3.68
N LYS A 78 -8.53 -13.93 -4.36
CA LYS A 78 -9.02 -13.15 -5.50
C LYS A 78 -9.34 -11.71 -5.12
N ILE A 79 -9.95 -11.51 -3.94
CA ILE A 79 -10.24 -10.17 -3.43
C ILE A 79 -8.93 -9.44 -3.09
N HIS A 80 -7.98 -10.13 -2.45
CA HIS A 80 -6.68 -9.59 -2.11
C HIS A 80 -5.92 -9.13 -3.37
N GLU A 81 -5.88 -9.95 -4.40
CA GLU A 81 -5.20 -9.65 -5.66
C GLU A 81 -5.80 -8.42 -6.36
N TYR A 82 -7.11 -8.41 -6.59
CA TYR A 82 -7.79 -7.28 -7.24
C TYR A 82 -7.67 -5.99 -6.44
N LEU A 83 -7.81 -6.06 -5.12
CA LEU A 83 -7.68 -4.87 -4.28
C LEU A 83 -6.25 -4.33 -4.30
N GLY A 84 -5.23 -5.20 -4.28
CA GLY A 84 -3.83 -4.79 -4.41
C GLY A 84 -3.56 -4.08 -5.73
N LEU A 85 -4.02 -4.64 -6.83
CA LEU A 85 -3.91 -4.03 -8.15
C LEU A 85 -4.68 -2.70 -8.25
N PHE A 86 -5.84 -2.59 -7.61
CA PHE A 86 -6.65 -1.38 -7.60
C PHE A 86 -6.05 -0.26 -6.73
N LEU A 87 -5.45 -0.60 -5.59
CA LEU A 87 -4.80 0.38 -4.71
C LEU A 87 -3.60 1.05 -5.37
N THR A 88 -2.87 0.35 -6.20
CA THR A 88 -1.66 0.89 -6.87
C THR A 88 -1.92 2.18 -7.65
N PRO A 89 -2.84 2.24 -8.62
CA PRO A 89 -3.12 3.48 -9.34
C PRO A 89 -3.70 4.57 -8.43
N LEU A 90 -4.40 4.22 -7.36
CA LEU A 90 -4.91 5.21 -6.42
C LEU A 90 -3.79 5.85 -5.59
N PHE A 91 -2.75 5.10 -5.20
CA PHE A 91 -1.57 5.68 -4.56
C PHE A 91 -0.72 6.50 -5.54
N LEU A 92 -0.67 6.12 -6.82
CA LEU A 92 -0.07 6.97 -7.86
C LEU A 92 -0.84 8.30 -7.99
N ALA A 93 -2.18 8.24 -7.98
CA ALA A 93 -3.02 9.45 -7.97
C ALA A 93 -2.78 10.30 -6.72
N LEU A 94 -2.59 9.68 -5.54
CA LEU A 94 -2.20 10.40 -4.31
C LEU A 94 -0.89 11.16 -4.49
N GLY A 95 0.13 10.53 -5.10
CA GLY A 95 1.40 11.17 -5.43
C GLY A 95 1.23 12.35 -6.39
N PHE A 96 0.34 12.21 -7.37
CA PHE A 96 0.00 13.31 -8.27
C PHE A 96 -0.75 14.45 -7.56
N VAL A 97 -1.69 14.14 -6.68
CA VAL A 97 -2.37 15.15 -5.87
C VAL A 97 -1.37 15.89 -4.98
N ARG A 98 -0.35 15.19 -4.43
CA ARG A 98 0.74 15.84 -3.69
C ARG A 98 1.48 16.87 -4.53
N PHE A 99 1.80 16.55 -5.77
CA PHE A 99 2.40 17.50 -6.72
C PHE A 99 1.50 18.71 -6.96
N LEU A 100 0.18 18.51 -7.04
CA LEU A 100 -0.78 19.61 -7.24
C LEU A 100 -0.89 20.54 -6.02
N ILE A 101 -0.62 20.09 -4.80
CA ILE A 101 -0.61 20.95 -3.60
C ILE A 101 0.38 22.12 -3.77
N ASP A 102 1.55 21.88 -4.36
CA ASP A 102 2.55 22.91 -4.60
C ASP A 102 2.08 23.97 -5.62
N LYS A 103 1.08 23.64 -6.42
CA LYS A 103 0.47 24.55 -7.40
C LYS A 103 -0.76 25.28 -6.85
N LYS A 104 -1.61 24.55 -6.10
CA LYS A 104 -2.88 25.05 -5.55
C LYS A 104 -3.16 24.41 -4.18
N PRO A 105 -3.11 25.19 -3.08
CA PRO A 105 -3.29 24.67 -1.72
C PRO A 105 -4.63 23.95 -1.47
N VAL A 106 -5.65 24.21 -2.30
CA VAL A 106 -6.98 23.56 -2.19
C VAL A 106 -6.87 22.03 -2.27
N PHE A 107 -5.87 21.51 -3.00
CA PHE A 107 -5.65 20.06 -3.10
C PHE A 107 -5.20 19.41 -1.80
N ARG A 108 -4.83 20.18 -0.79
CA ARG A 108 -4.45 19.68 0.55
C ARG A 108 -5.59 18.89 1.20
N ASN A 109 -6.82 19.35 1.11
CA ASN A 109 -7.98 18.65 1.67
C ASN A 109 -8.31 17.39 0.85
N VAL A 110 -8.18 17.44 -0.47
CA VAL A 110 -8.35 16.28 -1.34
C VAL A 110 -7.32 15.20 -0.99
N PHE A 111 -6.07 15.59 -0.80
CA PHE A 111 -4.98 14.69 -0.39
C PHE A 111 -5.31 14.01 0.94
N ALA A 112 -5.68 14.77 1.97
CA ALA A 112 -5.97 14.25 3.30
C ALA A 112 -7.12 13.22 3.29
N VAL A 113 -8.22 13.54 2.61
CA VAL A 113 -9.37 12.63 2.49
C VAL A 113 -8.98 11.36 1.73
N LEU A 114 -8.30 11.52 0.60
CA LEU A 114 -7.85 10.38 -0.20
C LEU A 114 -6.90 9.49 0.59
N LEU A 115 -5.92 10.06 1.30
CA LEU A 115 -4.96 9.31 2.13
C LEU A 115 -5.66 8.50 3.22
N VAL A 116 -6.62 9.08 3.94
CA VAL A 116 -7.39 8.37 4.98
C VAL A 116 -8.12 7.16 4.38
N LEU A 117 -8.81 7.35 3.25
CA LEU A 117 -9.54 6.27 2.59
C LEU A 117 -8.59 5.16 2.11
N LEU A 118 -7.45 5.54 1.53
CA LEU A 118 -6.45 4.58 1.06
C LEU A 118 -5.82 3.77 2.21
N VAL A 119 -5.54 4.39 3.35
CA VAL A 119 -5.01 3.68 4.52
C VAL A 119 -6.03 2.69 5.07
N ILE A 120 -7.32 3.05 5.13
CA ILE A 120 -8.39 2.13 5.55
C ILE A 120 -8.44 0.91 4.61
N LEU A 121 -8.46 1.13 3.30
CA LEU A 121 -8.45 0.05 2.31
C LEU A 121 -7.18 -0.81 2.39
N LEU A 122 -6.04 -0.18 2.67
CA LEU A 122 -4.77 -0.88 2.85
C LEU A 122 -4.76 -1.80 4.08
N PHE A 123 -5.38 -1.40 5.20
CA PHE A 123 -5.56 -2.28 6.35
C PHE A 123 -6.45 -3.47 6.02
N TYR A 124 -7.52 -3.26 5.27
CA TYR A 124 -8.36 -4.36 4.79
C TYR A 124 -7.57 -5.30 3.87
N GLN A 125 -6.80 -4.76 2.93
CA GLN A 125 -5.87 -5.50 2.07
C GLN A 125 -4.88 -6.34 2.89
N GLY A 126 -4.24 -5.75 3.89
CA GLY A 126 -3.32 -6.43 4.80
C GLY A 126 -3.98 -7.56 5.58
N SER A 127 -5.23 -7.36 6.04
CA SER A 127 -5.98 -8.40 6.74
C SER A 127 -6.29 -9.62 5.85
N LEU A 128 -6.58 -9.39 4.57
CA LEU A 128 -6.78 -10.48 3.59
C LEU A 128 -5.48 -11.26 3.36
N GLY A 129 -4.35 -10.55 3.18
CA GLY A 129 -3.04 -11.18 3.06
C GLY A 129 -2.66 -12.02 4.29
N GLY A 130 -2.92 -11.49 5.48
CA GLY A 130 -2.72 -12.22 6.74
C GLY A 130 -3.54 -13.52 6.78
N LYS A 131 -4.82 -13.49 6.41
CA LYS A 131 -5.67 -14.70 6.34
C LYS A 131 -5.11 -15.74 5.38
N ILE A 132 -4.65 -15.32 4.19
CA ILE A 132 -4.06 -16.24 3.20
C ILE A 132 -2.85 -16.95 3.82
N VAL A 133 -1.95 -16.22 4.45
CA VAL A 133 -0.73 -16.78 5.03
C VAL A 133 -1.02 -17.67 6.23
N TYR A 134 -1.76 -17.16 7.23
CA TYR A 134 -1.90 -17.85 8.52
C TYR A 134 -2.97 -18.95 8.51
N GLU A 135 -4.03 -18.80 7.75
CA GLU A 135 -5.12 -19.76 7.74
C GLU A 135 -4.98 -20.85 6.67
N HIS A 136 -4.26 -20.56 5.60
CA HIS A 136 -4.14 -21.47 4.45
C HIS A 136 -2.72 -21.96 4.19
N LEU A 137 -1.70 -21.08 4.13
CA LEU A 137 -0.35 -21.48 3.75
C LEU A 137 0.46 -22.08 4.91
N ILE A 138 0.30 -21.62 6.15
CA ILE A 138 1.05 -22.17 7.30
C ILE A 138 0.45 -23.48 7.80
N LYS A 139 -0.81 -23.76 7.52
CA LYS A 139 -1.47 -25.02 7.89
C LYS A 139 -1.24 -26.15 6.91
N LEU A 140 -0.55 -25.89 5.81
CA LEU A 140 -0.09 -26.90 4.86
C LEU A 140 1.26 -27.46 5.27
#